data_3e2b726daf7486a81c1f5e42b194522a
#
_entry.id   3e2b726daf7486a81c1f5e42b194522a
#
_cell.length_a   1.000
_cell.length_b   1.000
_cell.length_c   1.000
_cell.angle_alpha   90.00
_cell.angle_beta   90.00
_cell.angle_gamma   90.00
#
_symmetry.space_group_name_H-M   'P 1'
#
loop_
_entity.id
_entity.type
_entity.pdbx_description
1 polymer ?
#
loop_
_entity_poly.entity_id
_entity_poly.type
_entity_poly.pdbx_seq_one_letter_code
_entity_poly.pdbx_strand_id
1 'polypeptide(L)'
;MFYIGCHLSPSAGLLAMGQTALSIGATTMQFFTRNPRGSKAKPIDPDDAAALMDLCRANGFGPLVAHAPYTINPCSKDEHTREFAQMTLADDLRRMEYLPGNLYNFHPGSHTGQGLEAGIGLIADTLNAILTPEIRTTVLLETMAGKGTEVGGRFEELQEILDRVALSDKMGVCLDTCHVSDAGYDIVHDLDGVLTEFDKVIGLHRLKAVHVNDSLNPCGARKDRHARIGEGFLGTETFRRVVNHPALQSLPMVLETPNELEGYAREIALLRELHG
;
A
#
# COMPACT_ATOMS: atom_id res chain seq x y z
N MET A 1 18.29 6.73 3.45
CA MET A 1 18.42 6.00 2.15
C MET A 1 17.07 6.09 1.48
N PHE A 2 17.02 6.41 0.19
CA PHE A 2 15.78 6.56 -0.56
C PHE A 2 15.36 5.22 -1.17
N TYR A 3 14.20 4.70 -0.77
CA TYR A 3 13.64 3.44 -1.24
C TYR A 3 12.52 3.71 -2.22
N ILE A 4 12.74 3.40 -3.49
CA ILE A 4 11.78 3.55 -4.58
C ILE A 4 11.68 2.28 -5.40
N GLY A 5 10.48 1.90 -5.80
CA GLY A 5 10.22 0.75 -6.64
C GLY A 5 8.84 0.81 -7.28
N CYS A 6 8.37 -0.30 -7.77
CA CYS A 6 7.07 -0.41 -8.43
C CYS A 6 6.41 -1.75 -8.14
N HIS A 7 5.15 -1.89 -8.59
CA HIS A 7 4.44 -3.15 -8.52
C HIS A 7 4.97 -4.13 -9.58
N LEU A 8 5.47 -5.29 -9.13
CA LEU A 8 6.05 -6.33 -9.98
C LEU A 8 5.31 -7.66 -9.83
N SER A 9 5.42 -8.51 -10.84
CA SER A 9 4.78 -9.83 -10.83
C SER A 9 5.72 -10.91 -10.28
N PRO A 10 5.30 -11.71 -9.29
CA PRO A 10 6.06 -12.85 -8.79
C PRO A 10 5.84 -14.13 -9.63
N SER A 11 5.25 -14.03 -10.82
CA SER A 11 4.85 -15.22 -11.63
C SER A 11 6.02 -16.11 -12.04
N ALA A 12 7.21 -15.55 -12.24
CA ALA A 12 8.46 -16.23 -12.60
C ALA A 12 9.29 -16.67 -11.36
N GLY A 13 8.81 -16.40 -10.15
CA GLY A 13 9.49 -16.66 -8.89
C GLY A 13 9.83 -15.37 -8.14
N LEU A 14 10.06 -15.49 -6.84
CA LEU A 14 10.36 -14.35 -5.97
C LEU A 14 11.75 -13.78 -6.25
N LEU A 15 12.76 -14.64 -6.37
CA LEU A 15 14.12 -14.21 -6.73
C LEU A 15 14.16 -13.52 -8.10
N ALA A 16 13.46 -14.07 -9.09
CA ALA A 16 13.39 -13.46 -10.42
C ALA A 16 12.70 -12.08 -10.39
N MET A 17 11.69 -11.91 -9.55
CA MET A 17 11.06 -10.60 -9.29
C MET A 17 12.07 -9.61 -8.69
N GLY A 18 12.86 -10.02 -7.71
CA GLY A 18 13.93 -9.20 -7.11
C GLY A 18 15.01 -8.81 -8.13
N GLN A 19 15.41 -9.72 -9.00
CA GLN A 19 16.35 -9.43 -10.09
C GLN A 19 15.77 -8.43 -11.09
N THR A 20 14.48 -8.54 -11.39
CA THR A 20 13.76 -7.56 -12.22
C THR A 20 13.76 -6.19 -11.56
N ALA A 21 13.48 -6.10 -10.25
CA ALA A 21 13.55 -4.85 -9.50
C ALA A 21 14.93 -4.20 -9.61
N LEU A 22 16.00 -4.96 -9.41
CA LEU A 22 17.37 -4.47 -9.57
C LEU A 22 17.64 -3.95 -10.99
N SER A 23 17.17 -4.63 -12.02
CA SER A 23 17.43 -4.27 -13.42
C SER A 23 16.85 -2.91 -13.81
N ILE A 24 15.84 -2.44 -13.09
CA ILE A 24 15.20 -1.12 -13.30
C ILE A 24 15.64 -0.08 -12.25
N GLY A 25 16.63 -0.39 -11.43
CA GLY A 25 17.16 0.51 -10.41
C GLY A 25 16.26 0.64 -9.17
N ALA A 26 15.31 -0.27 -8.94
CA ALA A 26 14.49 -0.26 -7.74
C ALA A 26 15.27 -0.70 -6.49
N THR A 27 14.88 -0.17 -5.34
CA THR A 27 15.42 -0.50 -4.01
C THR A 27 14.33 -0.89 -3.00
N THR A 28 13.12 -1.05 -3.47
CA THR A 28 11.97 -1.72 -2.87
C THR A 28 11.07 -2.22 -4.00
N MET A 29 10.02 -2.94 -3.69
CA MET A 29 9.01 -3.38 -4.66
C MET A 29 7.72 -3.76 -3.98
N GLN A 30 6.64 -3.74 -4.75
CA GLN A 30 5.35 -4.28 -4.36
C GLN A 30 4.99 -5.48 -5.24
N PHE A 31 4.20 -6.39 -4.70
CA PHE A 31 3.72 -7.56 -5.43
C PHE A 31 2.43 -8.12 -4.82
N PHE A 32 1.66 -8.84 -5.62
CA PHE A 32 0.55 -9.62 -5.09
C PHE A 32 1.04 -10.98 -4.59
N THR A 33 0.61 -11.39 -3.40
CA THR A 33 0.91 -12.72 -2.85
C THR A 33 0.22 -13.85 -3.62
N ARG A 34 -0.81 -13.51 -4.39
CA ARG A 34 -1.66 -14.41 -5.19
C ARG A 34 -2.14 -13.72 -6.46
N ASN A 35 -2.85 -14.45 -7.31
CA ASN A 35 -3.52 -13.83 -8.46
C ASN A 35 -4.51 -12.75 -7.97
N PRO A 36 -4.34 -11.47 -8.35
CA PRO A 36 -5.20 -10.38 -7.86
C PRO A 36 -6.67 -10.46 -8.32
N ARG A 37 -6.96 -11.31 -9.32
CA ARG A 37 -8.30 -11.54 -9.88
C ARG A 37 -8.88 -12.90 -9.49
N GLY A 38 -8.20 -13.66 -8.62
CA GLY A 38 -8.61 -15.01 -8.25
C GLY A 38 -8.13 -15.40 -6.86
N SER A 39 -8.76 -16.45 -6.30
CA SER A 39 -8.48 -16.94 -4.95
C SER A 39 -7.25 -17.84 -4.85
N LYS A 40 -6.80 -18.42 -5.97
CA LYS A 40 -5.72 -19.42 -5.95
C LYS A 40 -4.35 -18.77 -5.80
N ALA A 41 -3.58 -19.24 -4.82
CA ALA A 41 -2.17 -18.93 -4.64
C ALA A 41 -1.34 -20.19 -4.89
N LYS A 42 -0.21 -20.05 -5.61
CA LYS A 42 0.79 -21.12 -5.68
C LYS A 42 1.49 -21.24 -4.33
N PRO A 43 1.89 -22.41 -3.86
CA PRO A 43 2.78 -22.53 -2.71
C PRO A 43 4.00 -21.61 -2.88
N ILE A 44 4.45 -21.01 -1.78
CA ILE A 44 5.74 -20.30 -1.78
C ILE A 44 6.83 -21.35 -1.64
N ASP A 45 7.84 -21.27 -2.49
CA ASP A 45 9.07 -22.02 -2.33
C ASP A 45 9.94 -21.32 -1.27
N PRO A 46 10.25 -21.99 -0.13
CA PRO A 46 11.05 -21.39 0.91
C PRO A 46 12.46 -20.98 0.47
N ASP A 47 13.08 -21.75 -0.43
CA ASP A 47 14.42 -21.47 -0.92
C ASP A 47 14.42 -20.26 -1.85
N ASP A 48 13.41 -20.10 -2.71
CA ASP A 48 13.21 -18.93 -3.55
C ASP A 48 12.94 -17.67 -2.71
N ALA A 49 12.14 -17.80 -1.66
CA ALA A 49 11.88 -16.69 -0.71
C ALA A 49 13.17 -16.28 0.03
N ALA A 50 13.94 -17.24 0.52
CA ALA A 50 15.22 -16.98 1.19
C ALA A 50 16.21 -16.30 0.23
N ALA A 51 16.31 -16.78 -1.00
CA ALA A 51 17.16 -16.20 -2.04
C ALA A 51 16.77 -14.75 -2.37
N LEU A 52 15.48 -14.43 -2.42
CA LEU A 52 15.01 -13.04 -2.55
C LEU A 52 15.47 -12.19 -1.37
N MET A 53 15.30 -12.66 -0.13
CA MET A 53 15.69 -11.91 1.06
C MET A 53 17.21 -11.69 1.12
N ASP A 54 18.01 -12.65 0.67
CA ASP A 54 19.46 -12.51 0.53
C ASP A 54 19.85 -11.45 -0.52
N LEU A 55 19.19 -11.48 -1.68
CA LEU A 55 19.37 -10.49 -2.73
C LEU A 55 19.03 -9.08 -2.20
N CYS A 56 17.91 -8.94 -1.51
CA CYS A 56 17.50 -7.65 -0.94
C CYS A 56 18.50 -7.11 0.06
N ARG A 57 19.01 -7.95 0.98
CA ARG A 57 20.03 -7.57 1.97
C ARG A 57 21.33 -7.16 1.29
N ALA A 58 21.80 -7.94 0.32
CA ALA A 58 23.05 -7.68 -0.39
C ALA A 58 23.04 -6.36 -1.19
N ASN A 59 21.84 -5.90 -1.60
CA ASN A 59 21.68 -4.71 -2.44
C ASN A 59 21.02 -3.52 -1.70
N GLY A 60 20.89 -3.59 -0.36
CA GLY A 60 20.38 -2.49 0.45
C GLY A 60 18.92 -2.12 0.16
N PHE A 61 18.07 -3.11 -0.14
CA PHE A 61 16.64 -2.88 -0.29
C PHE A 61 16.00 -2.44 1.03
N GLY A 62 15.01 -1.56 0.91
CA GLY A 62 14.07 -1.26 1.98
C GLY A 62 13.01 -2.36 2.16
N PRO A 63 12.06 -2.17 3.08
CA PRO A 63 10.95 -3.09 3.25
C PRO A 63 10.20 -3.32 1.94
N LEU A 64 9.83 -4.56 1.68
CA LEU A 64 8.96 -4.94 0.57
C LEU A 64 7.51 -4.76 0.96
N VAL A 65 6.64 -4.49 0.01
CA VAL A 65 5.21 -4.35 0.21
C VAL A 65 4.49 -5.47 -0.54
N ALA A 66 3.83 -6.36 0.18
CA ALA A 66 2.86 -7.24 -0.45
C ALA A 66 1.50 -6.54 -0.48
N HIS A 67 0.72 -6.74 -1.52
CA HIS A 67 -0.61 -6.15 -1.66
C HIS A 67 -1.68 -7.24 -1.73
N ALA A 68 -2.79 -7.01 -1.05
CA ALA A 68 -3.96 -7.86 -1.11
C ALA A 68 -4.61 -7.82 -2.51
N PRO A 69 -5.28 -8.89 -2.94
CA PRO A 69 -6.03 -8.86 -4.21
C PRO A 69 -7.19 -7.86 -4.15
N TYR A 70 -7.50 -7.21 -5.28
CA TYR A 70 -8.60 -6.22 -5.40
C TYR A 70 -9.99 -6.81 -5.13
N THR A 71 -10.11 -8.13 -5.14
CA THR A 71 -11.39 -8.83 -5.01
C THR A 71 -11.86 -8.99 -3.58
N ILE A 72 -11.02 -8.67 -2.60
CA ILE A 72 -11.42 -8.75 -1.20
C ILE A 72 -12.22 -7.50 -0.77
N ASN A 73 -13.21 -7.72 0.09
CA ASN A 73 -13.96 -6.64 0.74
C ASN A 73 -14.40 -7.08 2.14
N PRO A 74 -13.59 -6.82 3.18
CA PRO A 74 -13.88 -7.26 4.53
C PRO A 74 -15.10 -6.58 5.15
N CYS A 75 -15.58 -5.48 4.58
CA CYS A 75 -16.75 -4.76 5.07
C CYS A 75 -17.97 -4.83 4.13
N SER A 76 -18.03 -5.79 3.23
CA SER A 76 -19.20 -6.03 2.40
C SER A 76 -20.43 -6.39 3.23
N LYS A 77 -21.63 -5.99 2.78
CA LYS A 77 -22.90 -6.49 3.35
C LYS A 77 -23.09 -7.99 3.13
N ASP A 78 -22.48 -8.55 2.09
CA ASP A 78 -22.53 -9.97 1.76
C ASP A 78 -21.55 -10.75 2.65
N GLU A 79 -22.08 -11.67 3.45
CA GLU A 79 -21.32 -12.45 4.42
C GLU A 79 -20.26 -13.33 3.74
N HIS A 80 -20.62 -13.98 2.64
CA HIS A 80 -19.69 -14.84 1.92
C HIS A 80 -18.48 -14.05 1.37
N THR A 81 -18.71 -12.81 0.93
CA THR A 81 -17.65 -11.89 0.51
C THR A 81 -16.73 -11.54 1.68
N ARG A 82 -17.26 -11.33 2.88
CA ARG A 82 -16.45 -11.07 4.10
C ARG A 82 -15.65 -12.29 4.53
N GLU A 83 -16.26 -13.47 4.56
CA GLU A 83 -15.57 -14.73 4.87
C GLU A 83 -14.42 -14.99 3.90
N PHE A 84 -14.66 -14.78 2.60
CA PHE A 84 -13.62 -14.87 1.59
C PHE A 84 -12.48 -13.87 1.83
N ALA A 85 -12.79 -12.64 2.19
CA ALA A 85 -11.80 -11.64 2.53
C ALA A 85 -10.96 -12.04 3.75
N GLN A 86 -11.61 -12.49 4.83
CA GLN A 86 -10.94 -12.95 6.05
C GLN A 86 -10.02 -14.15 5.78
N MET A 87 -10.51 -15.16 5.05
CA MET A 87 -9.70 -16.33 4.67
C MET A 87 -8.47 -15.93 3.83
N THR A 88 -8.67 -15.01 2.88
CA THR A 88 -7.63 -14.54 1.98
C THR A 88 -6.55 -13.76 2.75
N LEU A 89 -6.94 -12.80 3.58
CA LEU A 89 -6.03 -12.02 4.42
C LEU A 89 -5.23 -12.93 5.37
N ALA A 90 -5.90 -13.87 6.04
CA ALA A 90 -5.25 -14.82 6.94
C ALA A 90 -4.22 -15.71 6.22
N ASP A 91 -4.56 -16.16 5.00
CA ASP A 91 -3.64 -16.96 4.19
C ASP A 91 -2.45 -16.13 3.70
N ASP A 92 -2.68 -14.90 3.26
CA ASP A 92 -1.63 -14.00 2.81
C ASP A 92 -0.66 -13.65 3.94
N LEU A 93 -1.14 -13.43 5.16
CA LEU A 93 -0.27 -13.19 6.31
C LEU A 93 0.60 -14.41 6.63
N ARG A 94 0.06 -15.64 6.55
CA ARG A 94 0.88 -16.86 6.67
C ARG A 94 1.95 -16.95 5.57
N ARG A 95 1.63 -16.54 4.37
CA ARG A 95 2.57 -16.49 3.24
C ARG A 95 3.67 -15.46 3.46
N MET A 96 3.33 -14.32 4.05
CA MET A 96 4.30 -13.28 4.37
C MET A 96 5.32 -13.69 5.43
N GLU A 97 5.06 -14.74 6.21
CA GLU A 97 6.05 -15.27 7.16
C GLU A 97 7.27 -15.91 6.47
N TYR A 98 7.20 -16.21 5.16
CA TYR A 98 8.38 -16.53 4.35
C TYR A 98 9.23 -15.30 4.01
N LEU A 99 8.68 -14.10 4.16
CA LEU A 99 9.33 -12.81 3.91
C LEU A 99 9.24 -11.91 5.16
N PRO A 100 9.82 -12.34 6.30
CA PRO A 100 9.61 -11.69 7.58
C PRO A 100 10.11 -10.25 7.63
N GLY A 101 9.41 -9.39 8.39
CA GLY A 101 9.78 -7.99 8.58
C GLY A 101 9.37 -7.07 7.43
N ASN A 102 8.59 -7.57 6.49
CA ASN A 102 8.03 -6.79 5.38
C ASN A 102 6.59 -6.33 5.66
N LEU A 103 5.99 -5.63 4.74
CA LEU A 103 4.71 -4.96 4.86
C LEU A 103 3.64 -5.70 4.05
N TYR A 104 2.40 -5.69 4.54
CA TYR A 104 1.25 -6.21 3.80
C TYR A 104 0.15 -5.16 3.77
N ASN A 105 -0.12 -4.62 2.60
CA ASN A 105 -1.08 -3.55 2.35
C ASN A 105 -2.41 -4.08 1.81
N PHE A 106 -3.52 -3.48 2.23
CA PHE A 106 -4.83 -3.78 1.68
C PHE A 106 -5.77 -2.58 1.70
N HIS A 107 -6.69 -2.53 0.75
CA HIS A 107 -7.79 -1.57 0.75
C HIS A 107 -8.80 -1.94 1.85
N PRO A 108 -9.18 -1.02 2.75
CA PRO A 108 -10.17 -1.30 3.80
C PRO A 108 -11.49 -1.84 3.26
N GLY A 109 -11.85 -1.49 2.01
CA GLY A 109 -13.01 -2.00 1.30
C GLY A 109 -14.16 -1.00 1.21
N SER A 110 -15.35 -1.51 0.94
CA SER A 110 -16.56 -0.72 0.73
C SER A 110 -17.71 -1.28 1.54
N HIS A 111 -18.37 -0.43 2.34
CA HIS A 111 -19.44 -0.84 3.25
C HIS A 111 -20.76 -1.20 2.53
N THR A 112 -20.83 -1.06 1.22
CA THR A 112 -21.93 -1.52 0.35
C THR A 112 -23.34 -1.13 0.84
N GLY A 113 -23.47 0.07 1.42
CA GLY A 113 -24.75 0.65 1.85
C GLY A 113 -25.15 0.33 3.31
N GLN A 114 -24.32 -0.39 4.09
CA GLN A 114 -24.59 -0.66 5.52
C GLN A 114 -24.32 0.54 6.44
N GLY A 115 -23.60 1.54 5.92
CA GLY A 115 -23.12 2.68 6.69
C GLY A 115 -21.67 2.51 7.12
N LEU A 116 -20.99 3.66 7.29
CA LEU A 116 -19.56 3.74 7.60
C LEU A 116 -19.21 3.02 8.90
N GLU A 117 -19.97 3.29 9.97
CA GLU A 117 -19.78 2.68 11.30
C GLU A 117 -19.77 1.14 11.26
N ALA A 118 -20.77 0.56 10.55
CA ALA A 118 -20.84 -0.88 10.36
C ALA A 118 -19.63 -1.41 9.55
N GLY A 119 -19.22 -0.66 8.51
CA GLY A 119 -18.05 -1.00 7.70
C GLY A 119 -16.78 -1.03 8.52
N ILE A 120 -16.51 -0.02 9.32
CA ILE A 120 -15.36 0.07 10.23
C ILE A 120 -15.35 -1.09 11.22
N GLY A 121 -16.50 -1.40 11.84
CA GLY A 121 -16.64 -2.54 12.77
C GLY A 121 -16.24 -3.86 12.11
N LEU A 122 -16.78 -4.15 10.92
CA LEU A 122 -16.51 -5.39 10.17
C LEU A 122 -15.02 -5.54 9.77
N ILE A 123 -14.36 -4.42 9.40
CA ILE A 123 -12.92 -4.43 9.11
C ILE A 123 -12.12 -4.77 10.38
N ALA A 124 -12.44 -4.10 11.50
CA ALA A 124 -11.76 -4.33 12.77
C ALA A 124 -11.99 -5.77 13.27
N ASP A 125 -13.19 -6.31 13.15
CA ASP A 125 -13.52 -7.70 13.51
C ASP A 125 -12.69 -8.70 12.69
N THR A 126 -12.58 -8.45 11.37
CA THR A 126 -11.73 -9.25 10.47
C THR A 126 -10.27 -9.23 10.92
N LEU A 127 -9.73 -8.04 11.21
CA LEU A 127 -8.34 -7.89 11.67
C LEU A 127 -8.12 -8.55 13.02
N ASN A 128 -9.03 -8.40 13.97
CA ASN A 128 -8.97 -9.06 15.28
C ASN A 128 -9.04 -10.60 15.19
N ALA A 129 -9.69 -11.13 14.16
CA ALA A 129 -9.76 -12.56 13.93
C ALA A 129 -8.49 -13.17 13.31
N ILE A 130 -7.70 -12.39 12.58
CA ILE A 130 -6.56 -12.89 11.81
C ILE A 130 -5.19 -12.49 12.37
N LEU A 131 -5.10 -11.38 13.11
CA LEU A 131 -3.85 -10.94 13.72
C LEU A 131 -3.50 -11.79 14.94
N THR A 132 -2.23 -12.17 15.04
CA THR A 132 -1.69 -12.85 16.21
C THR A 132 -0.40 -12.18 16.68
N PRO A 133 0.01 -12.35 17.96
CA PRO A 133 1.25 -11.76 18.47
C PRO A 133 2.51 -12.19 17.71
N GLU A 134 2.49 -13.39 17.12
CA GLU A 134 3.63 -14.02 16.44
C GLU A 134 3.88 -13.45 15.05
N ILE A 135 2.90 -12.79 14.42
CA ILE A 135 3.02 -12.20 13.10
C ILE A 135 4.16 -11.17 13.08
N ARG A 136 5.09 -11.35 12.14
CA ARG A 136 6.26 -10.47 11.93
C ARG A 136 6.04 -9.46 10.82
N THR A 137 4.93 -9.55 10.11
CA THR A 137 4.50 -8.64 9.06
C THR A 137 3.72 -7.49 9.66
N THR A 138 4.03 -6.25 9.25
CA THR A 138 3.17 -5.10 9.59
C THR A 138 2.05 -4.99 8.56
N VAL A 139 0.81 -4.97 9.02
CA VAL A 139 -0.38 -4.88 8.15
C VAL A 139 -0.77 -3.42 7.97
N LEU A 140 -0.95 -2.99 6.73
CA LEU A 140 -1.23 -1.59 6.38
C LEU A 140 -2.65 -1.43 5.88
N LEU A 141 -3.34 -0.44 6.43
CA LEU A 141 -4.55 0.14 5.86
C LEU A 141 -4.12 1.18 4.81
N GLU A 142 -4.63 1.06 3.60
CA GLU A 142 -4.38 2.08 2.57
C GLU A 142 -5.34 3.26 2.72
N THR A 143 -4.85 4.48 2.51
CA THR A 143 -5.71 5.65 2.33
C THR A 143 -6.48 5.52 1.02
N MET A 144 -7.79 5.77 1.04
CA MET A 144 -8.67 5.57 -0.11
C MET A 144 -9.17 6.89 -0.70
N ALA A 145 -9.60 6.85 -1.97
CA ALA A 145 -10.15 8.02 -2.66
C ALA A 145 -11.54 8.45 -2.15
N GLY A 146 -12.20 7.62 -1.35
CA GLY A 146 -13.57 7.88 -0.86
C GLY A 146 -14.63 7.76 -1.95
N LYS A 147 -14.39 6.89 -2.95
CA LYS A 147 -15.30 6.63 -4.05
C LYS A 147 -16.51 5.82 -3.57
N GLY A 148 -17.71 6.33 -3.79
CA GLY A 148 -18.96 5.62 -3.47
C GLY A 148 -19.08 5.36 -1.96
N THR A 149 -18.94 4.10 -1.55
CA THR A 149 -19.05 3.63 -0.16
C THR A 149 -17.73 3.05 0.36
N GLU A 150 -16.59 3.44 -0.21
CA GLU A 150 -15.26 3.09 0.29
C GLU A 150 -15.06 3.60 1.72
N VAL A 151 -14.36 2.82 2.52
CA VAL A 151 -13.89 3.16 3.86
C VAL A 151 -12.40 3.51 3.77
N GLY A 152 -11.96 4.53 4.51
CA GLY A 152 -10.57 4.98 4.51
C GLY A 152 -10.32 6.21 3.65
N GLY A 153 -11.39 6.89 3.17
CA GLY A 153 -11.31 8.17 2.48
C GLY A 153 -10.98 9.35 3.40
N ARG A 154 -11.06 9.15 4.71
CA ARG A 154 -10.66 10.12 5.73
C ARG A 154 -9.72 9.49 6.74
N PHE A 155 -8.79 10.26 7.25
CA PHE A 155 -7.82 9.78 8.25
C PHE A 155 -8.50 9.29 9.53
N GLU A 156 -9.61 9.93 9.93
CA GLU A 156 -10.39 9.53 11.10
C GLU A 156 -11.01 8.13 10.94
N GLU A 157 -11.38 7.74 9.72
CA GLU A 157 -11.92 6.40 9.45
C GLU A 157 -10.85 5.32 9.66
N LEU A 158 -9.62 5.58 9.21
CA LEU A 158 -8.48 4.69 9.43
C LEU A 158 -8.10 4.63 10.92
N GLN A 159 -8.08 5.77 11.60
CA GLN A 159 -7.81 5.81 13.03
C GLN A 159 -8.85 5.02 13.82
N GLU A 160 -10.12 5.14 13.47
CA GLU A 160 -11.19 4.41 14.15
C GLU A 160 -11.08 2.89 13.95
N ILE A 161 -10.63 2.43 12.78
CA ILE A 161 -10.30 1.01 12.58
C ILE A 161 -9.15 0.61 13.51
N LEU A 162 -8.06 1.39 13.55
CA LEU A 162 -6.89 1.12 14.38
C LEU A 162 -7.24 1.06 15.89
N ASP A 163 -8.13 1.93 16.34
CA ASP A 163 -8.57 1.98 17.75
C ASP A 163 -9.37 0.74 18.17
N ARG A 164 -10.03 0.07 17.21
CA ARG A 164 -10.82 -1.14 17.45
C ARG A 164 -10.03 -2.44 17.27
N VAL A 165 -8.79 -2.35 16.80
CA VAL A 165 -7.91 -3.52 16.62
C VAL A 165 -7.08 -3.76 17.86
N ALA A 166 -7.23 -4.94 18.49
CA ALA A 166 -6.55 -5.30 19.73
C ALA A 166 -5.02 -5.33 19.60
N LEU A 167 -4.51 -5.79 18.45
CA LEU A 167 -3.08 -5.82 18.11
C LEU A 167 -2.71 -4.68 17.18
N SER A 168 -3.13 -3.46 17.50
CA SER A 168 -2.88 -2.29 16.64
C SER A 168 -1.41 -1.92 16.52
N ASP A 169 -0.53 -2.43 17.38
CA ASP A 169 0.93 -2.33 17.23
C ASP A 169 1.47 -3.08 16.01
N LYS A 170 0.74 -4.08 15.50
CA LYS A 170 1.01 -4.79 14.24
C LYS A 170 0.50 -4.03 13.00
N MET A 171 -0.18 -2.90 13.20
CA MET A 171 -0.82 -2.15 12.14
C MET A 171 -0.07 -0.86 11.79
N GLY A 172 -0.20 -0.45 10.55
CA GLY A 172 0.24 0.84 10.03
C GLY A 172 -0.67 1.34 8.92
N VAL A 173 -0.22 2.38 8.23
CA VAL A 173 -0.93 2.99 7.11
C VAL A 173 0.00 3.08 5.90
N CYS A 174 -0.53 2.85 4.72
CA CYS A 174 0.04 3.21 3.43
C CYS A 174 -0.67 4.45 2.91
N LEU A 175 0.07 5.51 2.63
CA LEU A 175 -0.47 6.73 2.04
C LEU A 175 -0.32 6.65 0.53
N ASP A 176 -1.45 6.66 -0.21
CA ASP A 176 -1.44 6.80 -1.66
C ASP A 176 -1.65 8.26 -2.05
N THR A 177 -0.75 8.84 -2.83
CA THR A 177 -0.78 10.25 -3.23
C THR A 177 -1.95 10.59 -4.14
N CYS A 178 -2.35 9.66 -5.02
CA CYS A 178 -3.55 9.82 -5.85
C CYS A 178 -4.81 9.78 -4.98
N HIS A 179 -4.92 8.77 -4.09
CA HIS A 179 -6.10 8.57 -3.26
C HIS A 179 -6.36 9.74 -2.30
N VAL A 180 -5.33 10.20 -1.59
CA VAL A 180 -5.51 11.35 -0.67
C VAL A 180 -5.90 12.62 -1.41
N SER A 181 -5.32 12.88 -2.59
CA SER A 181 -5.73 14.00 -3.43
C SER A 181 -7.18 13.85 -3.90
N ASP A 182 -7.54 12.68 -4.42
CA ASP A 182 -8.92 12.39 -4.88
C ASP A 182 -9.93 12.45 -3.71
N ALA A 183 -9.52 12.13 -2.48
CA ALA A 183 -10.34 12.27 -1.27
C ALA A 183 -10.54 13.74 -0.82
N GLY A 184 -9.71 14.66 -1.32
CA GLY A 184 -9.82 16.09 -1.05
C GLY A 184 -8.70 16.68 -0.18
N TYR A 185 -7.65 15.91 0.11
CA TYR A 185 -6.45 16.42 0.78
C TYR A 185 -5.53 17.07 -0.25
N ASP A 186 -5.31 18.38 -0.16
CA ASP A 186 -4.55 19.16 -1.15
C ASP A 186 -3.03 19.03 -0.97
N ILE A 187 -2.48 17.89 -1.37
CA ILE A 187 -1.02 17.67 -1.31
C ILE A 187 -0.25 18.48 -2.35
N VAL A 188 -0.95 19.09 -3.33
CA VAL A 188 -0.36 19.94 -4.36
C VAL A 188 0.03 21.31 -3.79
N HIS A 189 -0.79 21.90 -2.95
CA HIS A 189 -0.54 23.23 -2.42
C HIS A 189 -0.14 23.22 -0.93
N ASP A 190 -0.53 22.18 -0.18
CA ASP A 190 -0.31 22.10 1.27
C ASP A 190 0.05 20.68 1.77
N LEU A 191 1.12 20.10 1.24
CA LEU A 191 1.62 18.78 1.69
C LEU A 191 1.91 18.76 3.20
N ASP A 192 2.54 19.82 3.73
CA ASP A 192 2.89 19.92 5.15
C ASP A 192 1.63 19.96 6.03
N GLY A 193 0.58 20.68 5.61
CA GLY A 193 -0.70 20.71 6.31
C GLY A 193 -1.39 19.37 6.32
N VAL A 194 -1.40 18.64 5.18
CA VAL A 194 -1.97 17.29 5.09
C VAL A 194 -1.22 16.31 5.99
N LEU A 195 0.11 16.34 6.02
CA LEU A 195 0.90 15.48 6.89
C LEU A 195 0.77 15.86 8.37
N THR A 196 0.57 17.15 8.68
CA THR A 196 0.26 17.61 10.04
C THR A 196 -1.12 17.10 10.50
N GLU A 197 -2.12 17.11 9.62
CA GLU A 197 -3.43 16.51 9.90
C GLU A 197 -3.32 15.01 10.11
N PHE A 198 -2.57 14.30 9.25
CA PHE A 198 -2.29 12.88 9.41
C PHE A 198 -1.62 12.58 10.77
N ASP A 199 -0.61 13.36 11.14
CA ASP A 199 0.09 13.20 12.43
C ASP A 199 -0.85 13.42 13.63
N LYS A 200 -1.69 14.41 13.55
CA LYS A 200 -2.67 14.72 14.60
C LYS A 200 -3.73 13.63 14.77
N VAL A 201 -4.18 13.03 13.68
CA VAL A 201 -5.29 12.05 13.69
C VAL A 201 -4.76 10.63 13.94
N ILE A 202 -3.72 10.21 13.21
CA ILE A 202 -3.22 8.82 13.20
C ILE A 202 -1.84 8.72 13.87
N GLY A 203 -0.99 9.72 13.67
CA GLY A 203 0.40 9.71 14.05
C GLY A 203 1.34 9.26 12.92
N LEU A 204 2.35 10.08 12.59
CA LEU A 204 3.34 9.77 11.56
C LEU A 204 4.11 8.48 11.81
N HIS A 205 4.22 8.05 13.07
CA HIS A 205 4.85 6.77 13.41
C HIS A 205 4.12 5.54 12.83
N ARG A 206 2.84 5.68 12.49
CA ARG A 206 2.00 4.66 11.84
C ARG A 206 2.15 4.64 10.32
N LEU A 207 2.69 5.69 9.71
CA LEU A 207 2.94 5.74 8.28
C LEU A 207 4.15 4.85 7.95
N LYS A 208 3.95 3.82 7.13
CA LYS A 208 4.95 2.77 6.88
C LYS A 208 5.33 2.62 5.41
N ALA A 209 4.48 3.07 4.50
CA ALA A 209 4.72 3.03 3.07
C ALA A 209 4.01 4.18 2.37
N VAL A 210 4.45 4.51 1.17
CA VAL A 210 3.81 5.50 0.30
C VAL A 210 3.63 4.89 -1.08
N HIS A 211 2.41 4.89 -1.60
CA HIS A 211 2.16 4.72 -3.03
C HIS A 211 2.34 6.08 -3.71
N VAL A 212 3.26 6.14 -4.65
CA VAL A 212 3.62 7.38 -5.37
C VAL A 212 2.98 7.34 -6.74
N ASN A 213 1.76 7.85 -6.83
CA ASN A 213 0.92 7.82 -8.03
C ASN A 213 0.41 9.24 -8.34
N ASP A 214 0.50 9.67 -9.59
CA ASP A 214 -0.18 10.89 -10.05
C ASP A 214 -1.67 10.60 -10.29
N SER A 215 -2.51 11.61 -10.33
CA SER A 215 -3.96 11.44 -10.53
C SER A 215 -4.41 12.04 -11.86
N LEU A 216 -5.27 11.29 -12.59
CA LEU A 216 -5.98 11.80 -13.76
C LEU A 216 -7.08 12.80 -13.41
N ASN A 217 -7.31 13.08 -12.12
CA ASN A 217 -8.42 13.89 -11.66
C ASN A 217 -7.94 15.04 -10.77
N PRO A 218 -8.70 16.16 -10.72
CA PRO A 218 -8.43 17.21 -9.75
C PRO A 218 -8.71 16.75 -8.32
N CYS A 219 -8.12 17.45 -7.35
CA CYS A 219 -8.32 17.21 -5.92
C CYS A 219 -9.82 17.17 -5.57
N GLY A 220 -10.22 16.18 -4.76
CA GLY A 220 -11.60 15.98 -4.32
C GLY A 220 -12.53 15.27 -5.32
N ALA A 221 -12.00 14.74 -6.41
CA ALA A 221 -12.80 14.11 -7.47
C ALA A 221 -13.40 12.75 -7.07
N ARG A 222 -12.84 12.04 -6.09
CA ARG A 222 -13.28 10.72 -5.61
C ARG A 222 -13.39 9.67 -6.71
N LYS A 223 -12.31 9.53 -7.52
CA LYS A 223 -12.31 8.69 -8.73
C LYS A 223 -11.35 7.51 -8.69
N ASP A 224 -10.18 7.68 -8.09
CA ASP A 224 -9.15 6.66 -8.06
C ASP A 224 -8.75 6.24 -9.50
N ARG A 225 -7.95 7.08 -10.14
CA ARG A 225 -7.38 6.84 -11.48
C ARG A 225 -5.96 7.36 -11.53
N HIS A 226 -5.02 6.44 -11.48
CA HIS A 226 -3.60 6.76 -11.53
C HIS A 226 -3.19 7.29 -12.90
N ALA A 227 -2.38 8.32 -12.90
CA ALA A 227 -1.62 8.82 -14.05
C ALA A 227 -0.13 8.52 -13.85
N ARG A 228 0.63 8.60 -14.92
CA ARG A 228 2.10 8.59 -14.85
C ARG A 228 2.61 9.83 -14.15
N ILE A 229 3.75 9.70 -13.48
CA ILE A 229 4.36 10.80 -12.73
C ILE A 229 4.58 12.03 -13.63
N GLY A 230 3.94 13.14 -13.25
CA GLY A 230 4.01 14.42 -13.97
C GLY A 230 3.04 14.55 -15.15
N GLU A 231 2.25 13.52 -15.46
CA GLU A 231 1.24 13.55 -16.53
C GLU A 231 -0.18 13.78 -15.99
N GLY A 232 -0.36 13.89 -14.67
CA GLY A 232 -1.62 14.10 -13.99
C GLY A 232 -1.76 15.46 -13.33
N PHE A 233 -2.76 15.57 -12.45
CA PHE A 233 -3.10 16.81 -11.76
C PHE A 233 -2.17 17.14 -10.57
N LEU A 234 -1.42 16.16 -10.05
CA LEU A 234 -0.46 16.43 -8.98
C LEU A 234 0.80 17.10 -9.52
N GLY A 235 1.31 16.62 -10.64
CA GLY A 235 2.47 17.20 -11.33
C GLY A 235 3.81 16.94 -10.63
N THR A 236 4.89 17.06 -11.40
CA THR A 236 6.27 16.70 -11.00
C THR A 236 6.75 17.41 -9.73
N GLU A 237 6.36 18.68 -9.53
CA GLU A 237 6.81 19.47 -8.37
C GLU A 237 6.23 18.94 -7.04
N THR A 238 5.04 18.40 -7.07
CA THR A 238 4.47 17.70 -5.89
C THR A 238 5.31 16.49 -5.53
N PHE A 239 5.72 15.69 -6.53
CA PHE A 239 6.58 14.53 -6.27
C PHE A 239 7.97 14.92 -5.80
N ARG A 240 8.55 16.03 -6.29
CA ARG A 240 9.79 16.58 -5.72
C ARG A 240 9.65 16.82 -4.21
N ARG A 241 8.54 17.43 -3.77
CA ARG A 241 8.28 17.66 -2.35
C ARG A 241 8.04 16.35 -1.59
N VAL A 242 7.26 15.43 -2.14
CA VAL A 242 6.97 14.12 -1.52
C VAL A 242 8.25 13.33 -1.25
N VAL A 243 9.12 13.16 -2.26
CA VAL A 243 10.33 12.33 -2.12
C VAL A 243 11.40 12.95 -1.22
N ASN A 244 11.34 14.27 -0.96
CA ASN A 244 12.26 14.98 -0.08
C ASN A 244 11.67 15.32 1.29
N HIS A 245 10.39 15.03 1.52
CA HIS A 245 9.76 15.38 2.79
C HIS A 245 10.35 14.54 3.93
N PRO A 246 10.80 15.17 5.05
CA PRO A 246 11.49 14.47 6.15
C PRO A 246 10.70 13.29 6.74
N ALA A 247 9.37 13.38 6.78
CA ALA A 247 8.50 12.32 7.28
C ALA A 247 8.34 11.14 6.30
N LEU A 248 8.63 11.33 5.01
CA LEU A 248 8.36 10.35 3.95
C LEU A 248 9.62 9.71 3.37
N GLN A 249 10.73 10.45 3.26
CA GLN A 249 11.93 10.08 2.51
C GLN A 249 12.60 8.76 2.94
N SER A 250 12.32 8.27 4.14
CA SER A 250 12.87 7.00 4.64
C SER A 250 11.92 5.81 4.49
N LEU A 251 10.70 6.04 4.02
CA LEU A 251 9.69 5.01 3.82
C LEU A 251 9.85 4.34 2.44
N PRO A 252 9.46 3.07 2.27
CA PRO A 252 9.35 2.48 0.95
C PRO A 252 8.28 3.19 0.14
N MET A 253 8.67 3.67 -1.04
CA MET A 253 7.82 4.34 -2.02
C MET A 253 7.59 3.42 -3.21
N VAL A 254 6.35 3.21 -3.61
CA VAL A 254 5.98 2.27 -4.66
C VAL A 254 5.10 2.93 -5.70
N LEU A 255 5.44 2.71 -6.97
CA LEU A 255 4.69 3.14 -8.14
C LEU A 255 3.66 2.07 -8.53
N GLU A 256 2.41 2.50 -8.77
CA GLU A 256 1.33 1.72 -9.36
C GLU A 256 0.77 2.40 -10.62
N THR A 257 1.56 3.26 -11.20
CA THR A 257 1.24 4.02 -12.41
C THR A 257 1.00 3.08 -13.61
N PRO A 258 0.22 3.50 -14.62
CA PRO A 258 -0.09 2.66 -15.79
C PRO A 258 1.11 2.53 -16.72
N ASN A 259 2.11 1.77 -16.30
CA ASN A 259 3.37 1.56 -17.02
C ASN A 259 3.67 0.08 -17.25
N GLU A 260 4.46 -0.18 -18.29
CA GLU A 260 5.25 -1.39 -18.45
C GLU A 260 6.63 -1.20 -17.79
N LEU A 261 7.45 -2.25 -17.72
CA LEU A 261 8.72 -2.26 -17.00
C LEU A 261 9.65 -1.10 -17.37
N GLU A 262 9.76 -0.78 -18.66
CA GLU A 262 10.58 0.35 -19.14
C GLU A 262 10.02 1.72 -18.67
N GLY A 263 8.71 1.84 -18.53
CA GLY A 263 8.06 3.03 -17.99
C GLY A 263 8.39 3.20 -16.52
N TYR A 264 8.29 2.14 -15.74
CA TYR A 264 8.71 2.15 -14.34
C TYR A 264 10.19 2.50 -14.16
N ALA A 265 11.08 1.95 -15.02
CA ALA A 265 12.50 2.33 -14.98
C ALA A 265 12.71 3.85 -15.17
N ARG A 266 11.97 4.46 -16.10
CA ARG A 266 12.02 5.91 -16.32
C ARG A 266 11.48 6.70 -15.13
N GLU A 267 10.37 6.29 -14.54
CA GLU A 267 9.79 6.99 -13.38
C GLU A 267 10.66 6.84 -12.12
N ILE A 268 11.24 5.66 -11.90
CA ILE A 268 12.22 5.45 -10.80
C ILE A 268 13.43 6.37 -10.99
N ALA A 269 13.97 6.48 -12.21
CA ALA A 269 15.08 7.38 -12.51
C ALA A 269 14.69 8.85 -12.28
N LEU A 270 13.51 9.27 -12.74
CA LEU A 270 12.97 10.61 -12.51
C LEU A 270 12.83 10.92 -11.02
N LEU A 271 12.22 10.03 -10.23
CA LEU A 271 12.04 10.26 -8.80
C LEU A 271 13.38 10.30 -8.04
N ARG A 272 14.40 9.55 -8.49
CA ARG A 272 15.76 9.65 -7.98
C ARG A 272 16.42 10.99 -8.31
N GLU A 273 16.20 11.51 -9.52
CA GLU A 273 16.68 12.84 -9.91
C GLU A 273 16.00 13.96 -9.11
N LEU A 274 14.72 13.78 -8.78
CA LEU A 274 13.97 14.73 -7.95
C LEU A 274 14.38 14.69 -6.48
N HIS A 275 14.87 13.55 -6.01
CA HIS A 275 15.38 13.38 -4.65
C HIS A 275 16.82 13.91 -4.58
N GLY A 276 16.98 15.13 -4.06
CA GLY A 276 18.24 15.88 -4.01
C GLY A 276 18.92 15.88 -2.67
#